data_23324eb72324c1b29fb9765b967599ea
#
_entry.id   23324eb72324c1b29fb9765b967599ea
#
_cell.length_a   1.000
_cell.length_b   1.000
_cell.length_c   1.000
_cell.angle_alpha   90.00
_cell.angle_beta   90.00
_cell.angle_gamma   90.00
#
_symmetry.space_group_name_H-M   'P 1'
#
loop_
_entity.id
_entity.type
_entity.pdbx_description
1 polymer ?
#
loop_
_entity_poly.entity_id
_entity_poly.type
_entity_poly.pdbx_seq_one_letter_code
_entity_poly.pdbx_strand_id
1 'polypeptide(L)'
;MANGLTVLMMCYLLSCRRKNRESLHTEDKVYDGIAKVNILGAVAETISFLVDGKSFIGCRQLNYISNSLCFIGTVSMGLLWCLYVNLRIYRNFKKISEKMAVVMIPWMIEVIMVLGNLIKPGIMFKVSADNVYQRTGGALAGYITLVIYLAYSLY
;
A
#
# COMPACT_ATOMS: atom_id res chain seq x y z
N MET A 1 -5.22 -9.04 16.18
CA MET A 1 -6.64 -9.32 15.90
C MET A 1 -7.23 -8.43 14.80
N ALA A 2 -6.97 -7.11 14.77
CA ALA A 2 -7.51 -6.21 13.76
C ALA A 2 -7.23 -6.63 12.31
N ASN A 3 -5.99 -7.00 11.98
CA ASN A 3 -5.60 -7.39 10.62
C ASN A 3 -6.33 -8.64 10.11
N GLY A 4 -6.57 -9.64 10.98
CA GLY A 4 -7.32 -10.83 10.60
C GLY A 4 -8.78 -10.51 10.25
N LEU A 5 -9.42 -9.64 11.01
CA LEU A 5 -10.78 -9.17 10.73
C LEU A 5 -10.84 -8.38 9.42
N THR A 6 -9.86 -7.49 9.19
CA THR A 6 -9.74 -6.73 7.93
C THR A 6 -9.63 -7.66 6.72
N VAL A 7 -8.77 -8.67 6.78
CA VAL A 7 -8.58 -9.66 5.71
C VAL A 7 -9.89 -10.42 5.45
N LEU A 8 -10.55 -10.92 6.48
CA LEU A 8 -11.82 -11.63 6.34
C LEU A 8 -12.91 -10.77 5.72
N MET A 9 -13.05 -9.52 6.19
CA MET A 9 -14.04 -8.58 5.66
C MET A 9 -13.77 -8.24 4.18
N MET A 10 -12.51 -8.00 3.79
CA MET A 10 -12.16 -7.71 2.41
C MET A 10 -12.34 -8.94 1.50
N CYS A 11 -12.00 -10.15 1.95
CA CYS A 11 -12.27 -11.39 1.23
C CYS A 11 -13.77 -11.62 1.03
N TYR A 12 -14.58 -11.35 2.04
CA TYR A 12 -16.04 -11.44 1.93
C TYR A 12 -16.58 -10.45 0.90
N LEU A 13 -16.17 -9.18 0.94
CA LEU A 13 -16.58 -8.15 -0.02
C LEU A 13 -16.20 -8.53 -1.45
N LEU A 14 -14.98 -9.01 -1.68
CA LEU A 14 -14.54 -9.48 -3.00
C LEU A 14 -15.36 -10.67 -3.49
N SER A 15 -15.71 -11.60 -2.60
CA SER A 15 -16.52 -12.79 -2.93
C SER A 15 -17.96 -12.41 -3.31
N CYS A 16 -18.58 -11.50 -2.55
CA CYS A 16 -19.92 -11.00 -2.85
C CYS A 16 -19.97 -10.28 -4.22
N ARG A 17 -18.95 -9.47 -4.52
CA ARG A 17 -18.89 -8.77 -5.82
C ARG A 17 -18.65 -9.73 -6.98
N ARG A 18 -17.82 -10.76 -6.78
CA ARG A 18 -17.56 -11.77 -7.83
C ARG A 18 -18.82 -12.51 -8.28
N LYS A 19 -19.80 -12.66 -7.39
CA LYS A 19 -21.08 -13.33 -7.67
C LYS A 19 -22.01 -12.49 -8.57
N ASN A 20 -21.88 -11.15 -8.57
CA ASN A 20 -22.73 -10.20 -9.31
C ASN A 20 -22.07 -9.64 -10.58
N ARG A 21 -21.21 -10.41 -11.24
CA ARG A 21 -20.40 -9.96 -12.39
C ARG A 21 -21.16 -9.98 -13.72
N GLU A 22 -22.07 -9.06 -13.98
CA GLU A 22 -22.60 -8.88 -15.34
C GLU A 22 -21.92 -7.78 -16.16
N SER A 23 -21.36 -6.75 -15.56
CA SER A 23 -20.48 -5.77 -16.23
C SER A 23 -19.58 -5.06 -15.23
N LEU A 24 -18.27 -5.31 -15.29
CA LEU A 24 -17.30 -4.59 -14.45
C LEU A 24 -16.96 -3.24 -15.07
N HIS A 25 -17.50 -2.18 -14.49
CA HIS A 25 -17.03 -0.81 -14.76
C HIS A 25 -15.58 -0.64 -14.27
N THR A 26 -14.86 0.33 -14.85
CA THR A 26 -13.45 0.62 -14.46
C THR A 26 -13.31 0.93 -12.97
N GLU A 27 -14.30 1.61 -12.40
CA GLU A 27 -14.39 1.89 -10.95
C GLU A 27 -14.34 0.62 -10.11
N ASP A 28 -15.00 -0.43 -10.57
CA ASP A 28 -15.06 -1.71 -9.88
C ASP A 28 -13.71 -2.42 -9.85
N LYS A 29 -12.95 -2.32 -10.95
CA LYS A 29 -11.58 -2.86 -11.03
C LYS A 29 -10.63 -2.14 -10.07
N VAL A 30 -10.76 -0.81 -9.95
CA VAL A 30 -9.96 -0.02 -9.02
C VAL A 30 -10.32 -0.38 -7.57
N TYR A 31 -11.59 -0.51 -7.24
CA TYR A 31 -12.04 -0.96 -5.92
C TYR A 31 -11.53 -2.36 -5.57
N ASP A 32 -11.57 -3.29 -6.51
CA ASP A 32 -10.99 -4.63 -6.33
C ASP A 32 -9.47 -4.55 -6.10
N GLY A 33 -8.80 -3.60 -6.75
CA GLY A 33 -7.39 -3.27 -6.51
C GLY A 33 -7.14 -2.82 -5.07
N ILE A 34 -7.96 -1.87 -4.57
CA ILE A 34 -7.90 -1.37 -3.18
C ILE A 34 -8.03 -2.54 -2.19
N ALA A 35 -9.03 -3.39 -2.38
CA ALA A 35 -9.26 -4.53 -1.50
C ALA A 35 -8.09 -5.52 -1.49
N LYS A 36 -7.51 -5.83 -2.65
CA LYS A 36 -6.34 -6.72 -2.77
C LYS A 36 -5.10 -6.13 -2.11
N VAL A 37 -4.82 -4.84 -2.33
CA VAL A 37 -3.67 -4.15 -1.73
C VAL A 37 -3.83 -4.09 -0.21
N ASN A 38 -5.05 -3.87 0.29
CA ASN A 38 -5.35 -3.88 1.73
C ASN A 38 -5.10 -5.27 2.36
N ILE A 39 -5.55 -6.34 1.70
CA ILE A 39 -5.29 -7.72 2.16
C ILE A 39 -3.78 -7.97 2.20
N LEU A 40 -3.07 -7.63 1.13
CA LEU A 40 -1.61 -7.82 1.05
C LEU A 40 -0.88 -7.03 2.15
N GLY A 41 -1.27 -5.77 2.36
CA GLY A 41 -0.72 -4.92 3.42
C GLY A 41 -0.95 -5.50 4.82
N ALA A 42 -2.18 -5.94 5.12
CA ALA A 42 -2.53 -6.55 6.41
C ALA A 42 -1.77 -7.86 6.67
N VAL A 43 -1.55 -8.67 5.65
CA VAL A 43 -0.73 -9.90 5.74
C VAL A 43 0.74 -9.54 5.97
N ALA A 44 1.27 -8.60 5.20
CA ALA A 44 2.66 -8.15 5.34
C ALA A 44 2.93 -7.55 6.73
N GLU A 45 2.01 -6.73 7.23
CA GLU A 45 2.10 -6.15 8.59
C GLU A 45 2.07 -7.25 9.66
N THR A 46 1.19 -8.23 9.51
CA THR A 46 1.12 -9.37 10.45
C THR A 46 2.45 -10.16 10.46
N ILE A 47 3.01 -10.43 9.28
CA ILE A 47 4.30 -11.10 9.16
C ILE A 47 5.41 -10.26 9.82
N SER A 48 5.44 -8.95 9.56
CA SER A 48 6.40 -8.04 10.16
C SER A 48 6.38 -8.11 11.69
N PHE A 49 5.21 -8.05 12.32
CA PHE A 49 5.07 -8.17 13.77
C PHE A 49 5.47 -9.54 14.32
N LEU A 50 5.17 -10.63 13.60
CA LEU A 50 5.52 -11.99 14.04
C LEU A 50 7.01 -12.26 13.97
N VAL A 51 7.71 -11.61 13.05
CA VAL A 51 9.13 -11.84 12.78
C VAL A 51 10.01 -10.88 13.58
N ASP A 52 9.49 -9.72 13.97
CA ASP A 52 10.26 -8.70 14.69
C ASP A 52 10.82 -9.23 16.02
N GLY A 53 12.12 -9.02 16.25
CA GLY A 53 12.84 -9.53 17.42
C GLY A 53 13.05 -11.05 17.47
N LYS A 54 12.73 -11.81 16.39
CA LYS A 54 12.98 -13.26 16.32
C LYS A 54 14.32 -13.57 15.68
N SER A 55 14.91 -14.73 16.10
CA SER A 55 16.25 -15.18 15.69
C SER A 55 16.20 -16.54 14.99
N PHE A 56 15.57 -16.62 13.81
CA PHE A 56 15.63 -17.80 12.96
C PHE A 56 16.28 -17.47 11.61
N ILE A 57 16.68 -18.52 10.86
CA ILE A 57 17.34 -18.33 9.55
C ILE A 57 16.42 -17.57 8.60
N GLY A 58 16.88 -16.42 8.08
CA GLY A 58 16.13 -15.60 7.14
C GLY A 58 15.12 -14.61 7.78
N CYS A 59 15.01 -14.56 9.11
CA CYS A 59 14.06 -13.66 9.79
C CYS A 59 14.31 -12.18 9.45
N ARG A 60 15.56 -11.77 9.34
CA ARG A 60 15.93 -10.38 9.02
C ARG A 60 15.52 -9.99 7.61
N GLN A 61 15.73 -10.89 6.62
CA GLN A 61 15.30 -10.68 5.24
C GLN A 61 13.76 -10.59 5.16
N LEU A 62 13.09 -11.49 5.86
CA LEU A 62 11.62 -11.49 5.92
C LEU A 62 11.08 -10.21 6.56
N ASN A 63 11.73 -9.70 7.60
CA ASN A 63 11.39 -8.43 8.24
C ASN A 63 11.59 -7.25 7.28
N TYR A 64 12.69 -7.22 6.51
CA TYR A 64 12.91 -6.21 5.47
C TYR A 64 11.83 -6.27 4.38
N ILE A 65 11.52 -7.45 3.86
CA ILE A 65 10.55 -7.64 2.77
C ILE A 65 9.15 -7.24 3.24
N SER A 66 8.72 -7.73 4.40
CA SER A 66 7.38 -7.44 4.91
C SER A 66 7.17 -5.95 5.21
N ASN A 67 8.14 -5.28 5.83
CA ASN A 67 8.06 -3.83 6.05
C ASN A 67 8.09 -3.04 4.74
N SER A 68 8.91 -3.44 3.76
CA SER A 68 8.90 -2.81 2.43
C SER A 68 7.55 -2.94 1.74
N LEU A 69 6.92 -4.11 1.81
CA LEU A 69 5.57 -4.34 1.28
C LEU A 69 4.52 -3.50 2.02
N CYS A 70 4.65 -3.31 3.34
CA CYS A 70 3.77 -2.41 4.10
C CYS A 70 3.85 -0.96 3.59
N PHE A 71 5.07 -0.42 3.37
CA PHE A 71 5.23 0.94 2.84
C PHE A 71 4.64 1.08 1.44
N ILE A 72 5.00 0.18 0.51
CA ILE A 72 4.49 0.18 -0.87
C ILE A 72 2.96 0.02 -0.86
N GLY A 73 2.43 -0.90 -0.04
CA GLY A 73 1.00 -1.14 0.08
C GLY A 73 0.24 0.10 0.55
N THR A 74 0.75 0.76 1.59
CA THR A 74 0.13 1.97 2.16
C THR A 74 0.01 3.08 1.13
N VAL A 75 1.08 3.37 0.39
CA VAL A 75 1.08 4.43 -0.63
C VAL A 75 0.26 4.04 -1.86
N SER A 76 0.31 2.75 -2.26
CA SER A 76 -0.54 2.24 -3.34
C SER A 76 -2.03 2.34 -3.01
N MET A 77 -2.40 2.15 -1.74
CA MET A 77 -3.76 2.34 -1.28
C MET A 77 -4.23 3.78 -1.43
N GLY A 78 -3.37 4.75 -1.06
CA GLY A 78 -3.64 6.19 -1.25
C GLY A 78 -3.84 6.56 -2.73
N LEU A 79 -2.95 6.06 -3.61
CA LEU A 79 -3.06 6.24 -5.06
C LEU A 79 -4.37 5.66 -5.61
N LEU A 80 -4.68 4.40 -5.30
CA LEU A 80 -5.88 3.73 -5.79
C LEU A 80 -7.16 4.39 -5.25
N TRP A 81 -7.15 4.85 -3.99
CA TRP A 81 -8.25 5.64 -3.43
C TRP A 81 -8.47 6.93 -4.20
N CYS A 82 -7.39 7.68 -4.45
CA CYS A 82 -7.43 8.90 -5.24
C CYS A 82 -8.01 8.65 -6.64
N LEU A 83 -7.57 7.58 -7.31
CA LEU A 83 -8.11 7.18 -8.61
C LEU A 83 -9.60 6.80 -8.55
N TYR A 84 -10.00 6.03 -7.54
CA TYR A 84 -11.39 5.63 -7.34
C TYR A 84 -12.31 6.83 -7.17
N VAL A 85 -11.94 7.78 -6.31
CA VAL A 85 -12.73 9.00 -6.06
C VAL A 85 -12.85 9.83 -7.34
N ASN A 86 -11.73 10.05 -8.06
CA ASN A 86 -11.73 10.80 -9.30
C ASN A 86 -12.59 10.13 -10.40
N LEU A 87 -12.55 8.81 -10.54
CA LEU A 87 -13.39 8.05 -11.47
C LEU A 87 -14.88 8.21 -11.12
N ARG A 88 -15.19 8.20 -9.82
CA ARG A 88 -16.57 8.34 -9.32
C ARG A 88 -17.15 9.72 -9.55
N ILE A 89 -16.34 10.77 -9.38
CA ILE A 89 -16.76 12.17 -9.52
C ILE A 89 -16.84 12.57 -11.00
N TYR A 90 -15.78 12.36 -11.76
CA TYR A 90 -15.68 12.89 -13.12
C TYR A 90 -16.30 11.99 -14.20
N ARG A 91 -16.45 10.70 -13.94
CA ARG A 91 -16.97 9.68 -14.90
C ARG A 91 -16.30 9.72 -16.28
N ASN A 92 -15.20 10.44 -16.43
CA ASN A 92 -14.47 10.65 -17.67
C ASN A 92 -13.02 10.16 -17.54
N PHE A 93 -12.80 8.94 -18.01
CA PHE A 93 -11.49 8.28 -17.95
C PHE A 93 -10.39 9.06 -18.69
N LYS A 94 -10.73 9.74 -19.79
CA LYS A 94 -9.76 10.51 -20.57
C LYS A 94 -9.14 11.65 -19.76
N LYS A 95 -9.97 12.42 -19.05
CA LYS A 95 -9.52 13.53 -18.19
C LYS A 95 -8.64 13.06 -17.04
N ILE A 96 -8.91 11.85 -16.50
CA ILE A 96 -8.12 11.23 -15.45
C ILE A 96 -6.79 10.75 -16.01
N SER A 97 -6.79 10.11 -17.19
CA SER A 97 -5.59 9.61 -17.86
C SER A 97 -4.57 10.73 -18.15
N GLU A 98 -5.03 11.90 -18.53
CA GLU A 98 -4.16 13.07 -18.79
C GLU A 98 -3.42 13.54 -17.53
N LYS A 99 -4.03 13.42 -16.35
CA LYS A 99 -3.42 13.78 -15.06
C LYS A 99 -2.71 12.61 -14.37
N MET A 100 -2.86 11.40 -14.87
CA MET A 100 -2.36 10.19 -14.24
C MET A 100 -0.84 10.24 -14.01
N ALA A 101 -0.08 10.72 -14.99
CA ALA A 101 1.37 10.84 -14.89
C ALA A 101 1.81 11.68 -13.67
N VAL A 102 1.13 12.80 -13.44
CA VAL A 102 1.41 13.68 -12.29
C VAL A 102 1.03 13.03 -10.97
N VAL A 103 -0.13 12.38 -10.94
CA VAL A 103 -0.63 11.69 -9.74
C VAL A 103 0.25 10.50 -9.35
N MET A 104 0.92 9.86 -10.31
CA MET A 104 1.84 8.76 -10.04
C MET A 104 3.21 9.20 -9.48
N ILE A 105 3.61 10.46 -9.64
CA ILE A 105 4.94 10.94 -9.20
C ILE A 105 5.21 10.65 -7.71
N PRO A 106 4.34 11.03 -6.75
CA PRO A 106 4.59 10.75 -5.34
C PRO A 106 4.74 9.26 -5.05
N TRP A 107 3.93 8.42 -5.68
CA TRP A 107 4.02 6.97 -5.56
C TRP A 107 5.36 6.43 -6.07
N MET A 108 5.81 6.90 -7.24
CA MET A 108 7.10 6.49 -7.81
C MET A 108 8.28 6.88 -6.92
N ILE A 109 8.26 8.08 -6.35
CA ILE A 109 9.29 8.54 -5.41
C ILE A 109 9.36 7.60 -4.20
N GLU A 110 8.21 7.26 -3.63
CA GLU A 110 8.13 6.38 -2.47
C GLU A 110 8.65 4.96 -2.79
N VAL A 111 8.26 4.40 -3.93
CA VAL A 111 8.76 3.10 -4.39
C VAL A 111 10.28 3.12 -4.57
N ILE A 112 10.83 4.18 -5.17
CA ILE A 112 12.27 4.34 -5.33
C ILE A 112 12.96 4.43 -3.96
N MET A 113 12.39 5.15 -2.99
CA MET A 113 12.92 5.23 -1.63
C MET A 113 12.91 3.88 -0.93
N VAL A 114 11.83 3.11 -1.06
CA VAL A 114 11.74 1.74 -0.50
C VAL A 114 12.76 0.81 -1.14
N LEU A 115 12.90 0.83 -2.46
CA LEU A 115 13.90 0.02 -3.17
C LEU A 115 15.31 0.47 -2.80
N GLY A 116 15.56 1.77 -2.69
CA GLY A 116 16.83 2.32 -2.21
C GLY A 116 17.15 1.88 -0.78
N ASN A 117 16.13 1.74 0.08
CA ASN A 117 16.30 1.25 1.45
C ASN A 117 16.73 -0.23 1.51
N LEU A 118 16.41 -1.04 0.50
CA LEU A 118 16.89 -2.43 0.40
C LEU A 118 18.39 -2.46 0.07
N ILE A 119 18.89 -1.49 -0.70
CA ILE A 119 20.30 -1.38 -1.07
C ILE A 119 21.10 -0.69 0.05
N LYS A 120 20.57 0.42 0.57
CA LYS A 120 21.18 1.19 1.66
C LYS A 120 20.19 1.30 2.83
N PRO A 121 20.26 0.41 3.81
CA PRO A 121 19.39 0.43 4.99
C PRO A 121 19.47 1.76 5.75
N GLY A 122 18.31 2.28 6.16
CA GLY A 122 18.21 3.51 6.95
C GLY A 122 17.71 4.73 6.18
N ILE A 123 17.35 4.60 4.90
CA ILE A 123 16.62 5.66 4.17
C ILE A 123 15.22 5.82 4.78
N MET A 124 14.45 4.76 4.88
CA MET A 124 13.08 4.77 5.43
C MET A 124 12.98 4.04 6.77
N PHE A 125 13.68 2.92 6.88
CA PHE A 125 13.78 2.12 8.09
C PHE A 125 15.04 1.29 8.08
N LYS A 126 15.43 0.77 9.24
CA LYS A 126 16.51 -0.19 9.40
C LYS A 126 16.05 -1.35 10.29
N VAL A 127 16.64 -2.50 10.10
CA VAL A 127 16.49 -3.66 10.98
C VAL A 127 17.84 -3.92 11.62
N SER A 128 17.89 -3.90 12.96
CA SER A 128 19.12 -4.11 13.73
C SER A 128 19.70 -5.53 13.54
N ALA A 129 20.88 -5.79 14.10
CA ALA A 129 21.45 -7.13 14.11
C ALA A 129 20.55 -8.14 14.86
N ASP A 130 19.86 -7.67 15.89
CA ASP A 130 18.90 -8.44 16.70
C ASP A 130 17.52 -8.55 16.07
N ASN A 131 17.40 -8.23 14.77
CA ASN A 131 16.16 -8.26 14.00
C ASN A 131 15.05 -7.34 14.55
N VAL A 132 15.41 -6.22 15.17
CA VAL A 132 14.45 -5.24 15.66
C VAL A 132 14.26 -4.13 14.62
N TYR A 133 13.02 -3.89 14.24
CA TYR A 133 12.62 -2.83 13.31
C TYR A 133 12.75 -1.45 13.94
N GLN A 134 13.30 -0.50 13.21
CA GLN A 134 13.44 0.90 13.63
C GLN A 134 13.10 1.83 12.46
N ARG A 135 12.12 2.72 12.64
CA ARG A 135 11.81 3.78 11.67
C ARG A 135 12.90 4.83 11.65
N THR A 136 13.14 5.38 10.47
CA THR A 136 13.99 6.56 10.27
C THR A 136 13.15 7.74 9.78
N GLY A 137 13.75 8.93 9.68
CA GLY A 137 13.04 10.13 9.23
C GLY A 137 12.44 10.01 7.82
N GLY A 138 13.02 9.19 6.95
CA GLY A 138 12.50 8.95 5.61
C GLY A 138 11.11 8.29 5.58
N ALA A 139 10.73 7.58 6.63
CA ALA A 139 9.38 7.01 6.75
C ALA A 139 8.27 8.08 6.78
N LEU A 140 8.59 9.33 7.09
CA LEU A 140 7.63 10.45 7.02
C LEU A 140 7.17 10.73 5.58
N ALA A 141 7.98 10.39 4.57
CA ALA A 141 7.62 10.58 3.16
C ALA A 141 6.32 9.85 2.82
N GLY A 142 6.12 8.61 3.31
CA GLY A 142 4.88 7.86 3.11
C GLY A 142 3.65 8.56 3.67
N TYR A 143 3.74 9.14 4.86
CA TYR A 143 2.63 9.90 5.44
C TYR A 143 2.34 11.18 4.65
N ILE A 144 3.37 11.91 4.22
CA ILE A 144 3.22 13.10 3.37
C ILE A 144 2.53 12.72 2.05
N THR A 145 2.96 11.64 1.42
CA THR A 145 2.35 11.11 0.19
C THR A 145 0.87 10.77 0.38
N LEU A 146 0.49 10.14 1.50
CA LEU A 146 -0.91 9.88 1.82
C LEU A 146 -1.73 11.17 1.97
N VAL A 147 -1.20 12.17 2.68
CA VAL A 147 -1.87 13.46 2.84
C VAL A 147 -2.07 14.15 1.50
N ILE A 148 -1.07 14.08 0.59
CA ILE A 148 -1.17 14.61 -0.77
C ILE A 148 -2.31 13.92 -1.53
N TYR A 149 -2.42 12.59 -1.48
CA TYR A 149 -3.49 11.86 -2.16
C TYR A 149 -4.87 12.15 -1.56
N LEU A 150 -4.98 12.27 -0.25
CA LEU A 150 -6.24 12.64 0.41
C LEU A 150 -6.66 14.07 0.01
N ALA A 151 -5.74 15.03 0.07
CA ALA A 151 -6.01 16.40 -0.34
C ALA A 151 -6.44 16.47 -1.82
N TYR A 152 -5.73 15.75 -2.70
CA TYR A 152 -6.06 15.71 -4.12
C TYR A 152 -7.40 15.00 -4.41
N SER A 153 -7.83 14.06 -3.56
CA SER A 153 -9.12 13.40 -3.71
C SER A 153 -10.31 14.26 -3.29
N LEU A 154 -10.07 15.31 -2.50
CA LEU A 154 -11.10 16.25 -2.04
C LEU A 154 -11.28 17.45 -2.98
N TYR A 155 -10.34 17.68 -3.90
CA TYR A 155 -10.31 18.80 -4.84
C TYR A 155 -10.72 18.37 -6.24
#